data_c884bb9f84209790463596cdb5653337
#
_entry.id   c884bb9f84209790463596cdb5653337
#
_cell.length_a   1.000
_cell.length_b   1.000
_cell.length_c   1.000
_cell.angle_alpha   90.00
_cell.angle_beta   90.00
_cell.angle_gamma   90.00
#
_symmetry.space_group_name_H-M   'P 1'
#
loop_
_entity.id
_entity.type
_entity.pdbx_description
1 polymer ?
#
loop_
_entity_poly.entity_id
_entity_poly.type
_entity_poly.pdbx_seq_one_letter_code
_entity_poly.pdbx_strand_id
1 'polypeptide(L)'
;MKKILLICLLLVCALAMTACGKEPEKKVAMGPATAVFTTNMGSFEIKLATDMALNTCANFISLANKGFYNGIIFHRVIDNFMIQAGCPNGDGTGGPGYVIPDEFHKKLKHNDEGVLSMANRGPNTGGSQFFITLRDCPWLDGKHAVFGKVTSGMEVVRKIGRSYTDMNDRPLKKVVIEKITIEKR
;
A
#
# COMPACT_ATOMS: atom_id res chain seq x y z
N MET A 1 -70.79 43.97 25.13
CA MET A 1 -70.68 42.63 24.55
C MET A 1 -69.82 42.73 23.31
N LYS A 2 -68.57 42.61 23.43
CA LYS A 2 -67.58 42.68 22.31
C LYS A 2 -66.79 41.34 22.29
N LYS A 3 -66.99 40.59 21.23
CA LYS A 3 -66.30 39.35 20.99
C LYS A 3 -64.85 39.66 20.52
N ILE A 4 -63.89 39.30 21.29
CA ILE A 4 -62.48 39.42 20.91
C ILE A 4 -62.07 38.09 20.19
N LEU A 5 -61.84 38.26 18.90
CA LEU A 5 -61.36 37.17 18.04
C LEU A 5 -59.83 37.00 18.22
N LEU A 6 -59.41 35.89 18.85
CA LEU A 6 -58.00 35.55 19.06
C LEU A 6 -57.50 34.86 17.82
N ILE A 7 -56.69 35.55 17.03
CA ILE A 7 -55.99 34.94 15.87
C ILE A 7 -54.71 34.27 16.37
N CYS A 8 -54.73 32.94 16.43
CA CYS A 8 -53.51 32.16 16.64
C CYS A 8 -52.68 32.12 15.36
N LEU A 9 -51.60 32.89 15.35
CA LEU A 9 -50.60 32.85 14.30
C LEU A 9 -49.69 31.65 14.54
N LEU A 10 -49.93 30.53 13.84
CA LEU A 10 -49.07 29.37 13.81
C LEU A 10 -47.81 29.69 12.99
N LEU A 11 -46.73 29.99 13.68
CA LEU A 11 -45.39 30.11 13.10
C LEU A 11 -44.88 28.66 12.82
N VAL A 12 -44.99 28.21 11.59
CA VAL A 12 -44.34 26.97 11.13
C VAL A 12 -42.86 27.28 10.92
N CYS A 13 -42.03 26.97 11.93
CA CYS A 13 -40.58 26.92 11.77
C CYS A 13 -40.25 25.73 10.88
N ALA A 14 -40.08 25.97 9.58
CA ALA A 14 -39.44 24.99 8.70
C ALA A 14 -37.94 24.91 9.06
N LEU A 15 -37.56 23.92 9.88
CA LEU A 15 -36.17 23.54 10.04
C LEU A 15 -35.69 22.97 8.70
N ALA A 16 -35.03 23.81 7.92
CA ALA A 16 -34.23 23.34 6.79
C ALA A 16 -33.03 22.54 7.36
N MET A 17 -33.16 21.22 7.43
CA MET A 17 -32.02 20.33 7.60
C MET A 17 -31.16 20.42 6.33
N THR A 18 -30.17 21.29 6.35
CA THR A 18 -29.07 21.24 5.38
C THR A 18 -28.35 19.92 5.61
N ALA A 19 -28.71 18.90 4.83
CA ALA A 19 -27.91 17.70 4.69
C ALA A 19 -26.54 18.13 4.14
N CYS A 20 -25.57 18.19 5.03
CA CYS A 20 -24.17 18.36 4.67
C CYS A 20 -23.74 17.07 3.95
N GLY A 21 -24.09 16.96 2.68
CA GLY A 21 -23.54 15.96 1.79
C GLY A 21 -22.07 16.27 1.67
N LYS A 22 -21.21 15.48 2.33
CA LYS A 22 -19.79 15.46 1.97
C LYS A 22 -19.72 15.16 0.48
N GLU A 23 -19.37 16.16 -0.32
CA GLU A 23 -18.95 15.91 -1.70
C GLU A 23 -17.90 14.81 -1.67
N PRO A 24 -17.98 13.82 -2.59
CA PRO A 24 -16.95 12.80 -2.69
C PRO A 24 -15.62 13.52 -2.95
N GLU A 25 -14.68 13.41 -2.01
CA GLU A 25 -13.33 13.97 -2.16
C GLU A 25 -12.82 13.55 -3.54
N LYS A 26 -12.60 14.55 -4.39
CA LYS A 26 -12.09 14.37 -5.74
C LYS A 26 -10.72 13.68 -5.59
N LYS A 27 -10.64 12.36 -5.86
CA LYS A 27 -9.39 11.63 -5.84
C LYS A 27 -8.41 12.37 -6.74
N VAL A 28 -7.44 13.05 -6.14
CA VAL A 28 -6.39 13.76 -6.89
C VAL A 28 -5.59 12.68 -7.60
N ALA A 29 -5.69 12.64 -8.92
CA ALA A 29 -4.93 11.70 -9.73
C ALA A 29 -3.44 11.96 -9.48
N MET A 30 -2.73 10.96 -8.95
CA MET A 30 -1.28 11.00 -8.87
C MET A 30 -0.73 10.74 -10.27
N GLY A 31 0.25 11.55 -10.71
CA GLY A 31 1.00 11.27 -11.94
C GLY A 31 1.77 9.95 -11.85
N PRO A 32 2.31 9.46 -12.98
CA PRO A 32 3.16 8.28 -13.00
C PRO A 32 4.32 8.41 -12.00
N ALA A 33 4.59 7.35 -11.24
CA ALA A 33 5.66 7.34 -10.25
C ALA A 33 6.44 6.02 -10.31
N THR A 34 7.76 6.12 -10.13
CA THR A 34 8.69 5.00 -10.03
C THR A 34 9.34 5.03 -8.66
N ALA A 35 9.35 3.90 -7.98
CA ALA A 35 10.09 3.71 -6.74
C ALA A 35 11.45 3.06 -7.06
N VAL A 36 12.53 3.76 -6.75
CA VAL A 36 13.90 3.26 -6.87
C VAL A 36 14.35 2.73 -5.51
N PHE A 37 14.58 1.44 -5.44
CA PHE A 37 15.06 0.76 -4.25
C PHE A 37 16.59 0.65 -4.30
N THR A 38 17.27 1.18 -3.30
CA THR A 38 18.68 0.95 -3.05
C THR A 38 18.82 -0.01 -1.88
N THR A 39 19.51 -1.12 -2.10
CA THR A 39 19.76 -2.15 -1.07
C THR A 39 21.24 -2.47 -0.99
N ASN A 40 21.67 -3.10 0.10
CA ASN A 40 23.02 -3.62 0.22
C ASN A 40 23.35 -4.78 -0.73
N MET A 41 22.37 -5.23 -1.57
CA MET A 41 22.57 -6.26 -2.60
C MET A 41 22.50 -5.73 -4.03
N GLY A 42 22.23 -4.43 -4.21
CA GLY A 42 22.04 -3.74 -5.48
C GLY A 42 20.74 -2.93 -5.52
N SER A 43 20.44 -2.33 -6.66
CA SER A 43 19.27 -1.47 -6.85
C SER A 43 18.31 -2.07 -7.87
N PHE A 44 17.02 -1.75 -7.72
CA PHE A 44 15.97 -2.10 -8.66
C PHE A 44 14.87 -1.03 -8.68
N GLU A 45 14.10 -0.99 -9.75
CA GLU A 45 13.04 0.00 -9.94
C GLU A 45 11.67 -0.66 -10.07
N ILE A 46 10.66 -0.02 -9.48
CA ILE A 46 9.27 -0.46 -9.53
C ILE A 46 8.40 0.68 -10.06
N LYS A 47 7.72 0.45 -11.17
CA LYS A 47 6.64 1.33 -11.63
C LYS A 47 5.42 1.12 -10.75
N LEU A 48 4.94 2.19 -10.12
CA LEU A 48 3.75 2.16 -9.26
C LEU A 48 2.47 2.30 -10.10
N ALA A 49 1.42 1.59 -9.71
CA ALA A 49 0.11 1.60 -10.37
C ALA A 49 -0.77 2.75 -9.83
N THR A 50 -0.28 3.98 -9.93
CA THR A 50 -0.88 5.18 -9.34
C THR A 50 -2.26 5.54 -9.88
N ASP A 51 -2.64 5.02 -11.03
CA ASP A 51 -3.95 5.17 -11.67
C ASP A 51 -4.97 4.09 -11.27
N MET A 52 -4.50 2.94 -10.77
CA MET A 52 -5.33 1.77 -10.47
C MET A 52 -5.38 1.39 -9.00
N ALA A 53 -4.32 1.72 -8.22
CA ALA A 53 -4.21 1.45 -6.79
C ALA A 53 -3.79 2.74 -6.05
N LEU A 54 -4.61 3.79 -6.20
CA LEU A 54 -4.29 5.16 -5.79
C LEU A 54 -3.96 5.28 -4.30
N ASN A 55 -4.82 4.72 -3.43
CA ASN A 55 -4.66 4.85 -1.98
C ASN A 55 -3.44 4.05 -1.49
N THR A 56 -3.25 2.85 -2.02
CA THR A 56 -2.12 1.98 -1.69
C THR A 56 -0.79 2.62 -2.14
N CYS A 57 -0.74 3.17 -3.36
CA CYS A 57 0.41 3.91 -3.86
C CYS A 57 0.68 5.18 -3.04
N ALA A 58 -0.36 5.96 -2.70
CA ALA A 58 -0.23 7.18 -1.90
C ALA A 58 0.37 6.89 -0.52
N ASN A 59 -0.11 5.84 0.14
CA ASN A 59 0.42 5.38 1.42
C ASN A 59 1.90 4.99 1.30
N PHE A 60 2.24 4.14 0.33
CA PHE A 60 3.63 3.70 0.11
C PHE A 60 4.56 4.88 -0.20
N ILE A 61 4.16 5.78 -1.10
CA ILE A 61 4.91 6.99 -1.47
C ILE A 61 5.12 7.90 -0.25
N SER A 62 4.07 8.11 0.56
CA SER A 62 4.17 8.92 1.78
C SER A 62 5.18 8.35 2.76
N LEU A 63 5.16 7.03 2.99
CA LEU A 63 6.11 6.35 3.87
C LEU A 63 7.54 6.41 3.32
N ALA A 64 7.72 6.18 2.01
CA ALA A 64 9.03 6.26 1.36
C ALA A 64 9.63 7.68 1.46
N ASN A 65 8.84 8.72 1.18
CA ASN A 65 9.29 10.11 1.27
C ASN A 65 9.65 10.55 2.70
N LYS A 66 9.05 9.93 3.73
CA LYS A 66 9.40 10.14 5.14
C LYS A 66 10.64 9.34 5.56
N GLY A 67 11.25 8.56 4.66
CA GLY A 67 12.38 7.68 4.99
C GLY A 67 11.99 6.48 5.86
N PHE A 68 10.70 6.17 5.99
CA PHE A 68 10.21 5.08 6.85
C PHE A 68 10.87 3.73 6.55
N TYR A 69 11.17 3.47 5.28
CA TYR A 69 11.76 2.20 4.85
C TYR A 69 13.28 2.12 4.99
N ASN A 70 13.96 3.23 5.33
CA ASN A 70 15.42 3.25 5.44
C ASN A 70 15.89 2.39 6.61
N GLY A 71 16.79 1.46 6.35
CA GLY A 71 17.30 0.50 7.33
C GLY A 71 16.39 -0.71 7.58
N ILE A 72 15.19 -0.75 6.99
CA ILE A 72 14.29 -1.91 7.12
C ILE A 72 14.85 -3.08 6.31
N ILE A 73 14.72 -4.28 6.86
CA ILE A 73 15.20 -5.51 6.24
C ILE A 73 14.10 -6.24 5.47
N PHE A 74 14.51 -7.04 4.49
CA PHE A 74 13.68 -8.15 4.00
C PHE A 74 13.69 -9.24 5.07
N HIS A 75 12.64 -9.27 5.89
CA HIS A 75 12.56 -10.14 7.06
C HIS A 75 12.04 -11.54 6.75
N ARG A 76 11.44 -11.74 5.55
CA ARG A 76 10.96 -13.02 5.07
C ARG A 76 11.25 -13.18 3.58
N VAL A 77 11.95 -14.25 3.23
CA VAL A 77 12.35 -14.58 1.86
C VAL A 77 12.08 -16.05 1.62
N ILE A 78 11.26 -16.35 0.63
CA ILE A 78 10.98 -17.71 0.19
C ILE A 78 11.35 -17.81 -1.27
N ASP A 79 12.39 -18.59 -1.59
CA ASP A 79 12.81 -18.80 -2.98
C ASP A 79 11.66 -19.34 -3.83
N ASN A 80 11.60 -18.91 -5.08
CA ASN A 80 10.54 -19.26 -6.01
C ASN A 80 9.11 -18.92 -5.51
N PHE A 81 8.97 -17.93 -4.60
CA PHE A 81 7.68 -17.42 -4.17
C PHE A 81 7.70 -15.89 -4.04
N MET A 82 8.31 -15.33 -2.99
CA MET A 82 8.34 -13.88 -2.79
C MET A 82 9.44 -13.44 -1.81
N ILE A 83 9.74 -12.14 -1.84
CA ILE A 83 10.54 -11.45 -0.83
C ILE A 83 9.67 -10.40 -0.13
N GLN A 84 9.66 -10.36 1.21
CA GLN A 84 8.79 -9.48 2.01
C GLN A 84 9.61 -8.55 2.91
N ALA A 85 9.21 -7.27 2.92
CA ALA A 85 9.82 -6.21 3.72
C ALA A 85 8.78 -5.24 4.28
N GLY A 86 9.23 -4.10 4.81
CA GLY A 86 8.35 -3.00 5.26
C GLY A 86 7.88 -3.11 6.72
N CYS A 87 8.42 -4.08 7.47
CA CYS A 87 8.17 -4.20 8.91
C CYS A 87 9.25 -3.43 9.69
N PRO A 88 8.93 -2.34 10.45
CA PRO A 88 9.93 -1.60 11.21
C PRO A 88 10.60 -2.44 12.31
N ASN A 89 9.89 -3.41 12.89
CA ASN A 89 10.45 -4.32 13.88
C ASN A 89 11.34 -5.40 13.24
N GLY A 90 11.24 -5.61 11.92
CA GLY A 90 11.99 -6.62 11.18
C GLY A 90 11.64 -8.07 11.53
N ASP A 91 10.47 -8.34 12.09
CA ASP A 91 9.97 -9.65 12.52
C ASP A 91 8.57 -9.99 11.97
N GLY A 92 8.01 -9.10 11.13
CA GLY A 92 6.67 -9.22 10.57
C GLY A 92 5.56 -8.66 11.47
N THR A 93 5.83 -8.26 12.71
CA THR A 93 4.79 -7.78 13.66
C THR A 93 4.48 -6.29 13.53
N GLY A 94 5.45 -5.47 13.10
CA GLY A 94 5.35 -4.01 13.05
C GLY A 94 4.64 -3.47 11.81
N GLY A 95 4.28 -2.19 11.89
CA GLY A 95 3.63 -1.43 10.82
C GLY A 95 3.75 0.08 11.06
N PRO A 96 3.03 0.91 10.29
CA PRO A 96 3.13 2.36 10.35
C PRO A 96 2.31 3.00 11.48
N GLY A 97 1.65 2.19 12.33
CA GLY A 97 0.74 2.67 13.39
C GLY A 97 -0.72 2.84 12.93
N TYR A 98 -1.04 2.47 11.70
CA TYR A 98 -2.39 2.48 11.13
C TYR A 98 -2.53 1.38 10.08
N VAL A 99 -3.76 1.17 9.60
CA VAL A 99 -4.08 0.26 8.50
C VAL A 99 -4.75 1.02 7.36
N ILE A 100 -4.67 0.46 6.15
CA ILE A 100 -5.35 0.94 4.96
C ILE A 100 -6.31 -0.12 4.43
N PRO A 101 -7.45 0.27 3.81
CA PRO A 101 -8.35 -0.67 3.17
C PRO A 101 -7.70 -1.34 1.96
N ASP A 102 -8.16 -2.54 1.66
CA ASP A 102 -7.73 -3.25 0.45
C ASP A 102 -8.22 -2.51 -0.80
N GLU A 103 -7.37 -2.50 -1.84
CA GLU A 103 -7.63 -1.83 -3.11
C GLU A 103 -7.35 -2.80 -4.26
N PHE A 104 -8.38 -3.54 -4.69
CA PHE A 104 -8.25 -4.51 -5.76
C PHE A 104 -8.70 -3.92 -7.09
N HIS A 105 -7.91 -4.14 -8.13
CA HIS A 105 -8.24 -3.72 -9.49
C HIS A 105 -8.14 -4.90 -10.46
N LYS A 106 -9.13 -5.05 -11.36
CA LYS A 106 -9.24 -6.21 -12.26
C LYS A 106 -8.02 -6.46 -13.18
N LYS A 107 -7.28 -5.39 -13.49
CA LYS A 107 -6.06 -5.45 -14.33
C LYS A 107 -4.78 -5.73 -13.53
N LEU A 108 -4.82 -5.59 -12.21
CA LEU A 108 -3.67 -5.81 -11.33
C LEU A 108 -3.74 -7.22 -10.75
N LYS A 109 -2.81 -8.06 -11.17
CA LYS A 109 -2.80 -9.51 -10.90
C LYS A 109 -1.41 -9.97 -10.49
N HIS A 110 -1.34 -11.06 -9.73
CA HIS A 110 -0.11 -11.76 -9.39
C HIS A 110 0.24 -12.82 -10.46
N ASN A 111 0.27 -12.42 -11.71
CA ASN A 111 0.41 -13.31 -12.88
C ASN A 111 1.84 -13.38 -13.43
N ASP A 112 2.83 -12.91 -12.68
CA ASP A 112 4.22 -12.86 -13.10
C ASP A 112 5.15 -12.66 -11.89
N GLU A 113 6.48 -12.82 -12.08
CA GLU A 113 7.49 -12.36 -11.12
C GLU A 113 7.56 -10.83 -11.07
N GLY A 114 8.11 -10.26 -9.99
CA GLY A 114 8.32 -8.82 -9.85
C GLY A 114 7.04 -8.00 -9.57
N VAL A 115 5.93 -8.64 -9.24
CA VAL A 115 4.71 -7.94 -8.83
C VAL A 115 4.87 -7.43 -7.39
N LEU A 116 4.70 -6.12 -7.19
CA LEU A 116 4.68 -5.49 -5.86
C LEU A 116 3.27 -5.51 -5.31
N SER A 117 3.10 -6.09 -4.13
CA SER A 117 1.79 -6.28 -3.51
C SER A 117 1.83 -6.02 -2.00
N MET A 118 0.71 -5.57 -1.44
CA MET A 118 0.57 -5.24 -0.02
C MET A 118 0.40 -6.51 0.82
N ALA A 119 1.27 -6.69 1.80
CA ALA A 119 1.10 -7.71 2.81
C ALA A 119 0.01 -7.29 3.82
N ASN A 120 -0.77 -8.26 4.29
CA ASN A 120 -1.84 -8.05 5.27
C ASN A 120 -2.01 -9.26 6.19
N ARG A 121 -2.85 -9.12 7.22
CA ARG A 121 -3.26 -10.18 8.17
C ARG A 121 -4.76 -10.47 8.07
N GLY A 122 -5.31 -10.34 6.89
CA GLY A 122 -6.73 -10.44 6.58
C GLY A 122 -7.25 -9.17 5.90
N PRO A 123 -8.54 -9.11 5.55
CA PRO A 123 -9.12 -7.99 4.82
C PRO A 123 -8.90 -6.64 5.53
N ASN A 124 -8.52 -5.61 4.75
CA ASN A 124 -8.37 -4.23 5.21
C ASN A 124 -7.35 -4.02 6.35
N THR A 125 -6.29 -4.83 6.38
CA THR A 125 -5.20 -4.74 7.37
C THR A 125 -3.85 -4.41 6.74
N GLY A 126 -3.82 -3.94 5.51
CA GLY A 126 -2.61 -3.41 4.87
C GLY A 126 -2.01 -2.25 5.66
N GLY A 127 -0.72 -2.04 5.56
CA GLY A 127 -0.03 -0.96 6.28
C GLY A 127 1.25 -0.53 5.56
N SER A 128 2.41 -0.89 6.12
CA SER A 128 3.71 -0.62 5.50
C SER A 128 4.35 -1.85 4.87
N GLN A 129 3.93 -3.06 5.25
CA GLN A 129 4.57 -4.27 4.74
C GLN A 129 4.12 -4.59 3.33
N PHE A 130 5.07 -4.98 2.50
CA PHE A 130 4.86 -5.36 1.11
C PHE A 130 5.71 -6.58 0.76
N PHE A 131 5.35 -7.23 -0.33
CA PHE A 131 6.17 -8.29 -0.92
C PHE A 131 6.32 -8.10 -2.44
N ILE A 132 7.38 -8.70 -2.97
CA ILE A 132 7.64 -8.74 -4.41
C ILE A 132 7.67 -10.22 -4.81
N THR A 133 6.88 -10.60 -5.79
CA THR A 133 6.80 -11.98 -6.27
C THR A 133 8.04 -12.40 -7.04
N LEU A 134 8.42 -13.67 -6.94
CA LEU A 134 9.51 -14.31 -7.69
C LEU A 134 8.97 -15.25 -8.79
N ARG A 135 7.66 -15.40 -8.89
CA ARG A 135 6.90 -16.14 -9.89
C ARG A 135 5.46 -15.65 -9.93
N ASP A 136 4.64 -16.23 -10.80
CA ASP A 136 3.20 -16.06 -10.75
C ASP A 136 2.59 -16.68 -9.48
N CYS A 137 1.63 -15.98 -8.88
CA CYS A 137 0.98 -16.36 -7.62
C CYS A 137 -0.53 -16.06 -7.66
N PRO A 138 -1.31 -16.64 -8.61
CA PRO A 138 -2.70 -16.25 -8.86
C PRO A 138 -3.63 -16.49 -7.64
N TRP A 139 -3.27 -17.35 -6.71
CA TRP A 139 -4.03 -17.60 -5.47
C TRP A 139 -4.04 -16.40 -4.50
N LEU A 140 -3.20 -15.38 -4.73
CA LEU A 140 -3.14 -14.13 -3.97
C LEU A 140 -4.09 -13.06 -4.53
N ASP A 141 -4.64 -13.25 -5.72
CA ASP A 141 -5.57 -12.32 -6.35
C ASP A 141 -6.83 -12.14 -5.49
N GLY A 142 -7.24 -10.87 -5.31
CA GLY A 142 -8.38 -10.53 -4.47
C GLY A 142 -8.15 -10.70 -2.96
N LYS A 143 -6.91 -11.02 -2.53
CA LYS A 143 -6.51 -11.12 -1.12
C LYS A 143 -5.44 -10.11 -0.75
N HIS A 144 -4.57 -9.77 -1.70
CA HIS A 144 -3.50 -8.79 -1.53
C HIS A 144 -3.58 -7.73 -2.63
N ALA A 145 -3.47 -6.45 -2.26
CA ALA A 145 -3.57 -5.35 -3.20
C ALA A 145 -2.26 -5.21 -3.98
N VAL A 146 -2.30 -5.49 -5.28
CA VAL A 146 -1.19 -5.23 -6.20
C VAL A 146 -1.12 -3.73 -6.48
N PHE A 147 0.07 -3.13 -6.35
CA PHE A 147 0.24 -1.69 -6.56
C PHE A 147 1.50 -1.30 -7.33
N GLY A 148 2.23 -2.26 -7.89
CA GLY A 148 3.38 -1.98 -8.74
C GLY A 148 3.97 -3.21 -9.41
N LYS A 149 4.96 -2.97 -10.26
CA LYS A 149 5.71 -3.98 -11.01
C LYS A 149 7.17 -3.56 -11.15
N VAL A 150 8.09 -4.48 -10.92
CA VAL A 150 9.53 -4.29 -11.19
C VAL A 150 9.72 -4.05 -12.69
N THR A 151 10.40 -2.98 -13.04
CA THR A 151 10.70 -2.57 -14.42
C THR A 151 12.19 -2.62 -14.74
N SER A 152 13.05 -2.61 -13.72
CA SER A 152 14.51 -2.69 -13.86
C SER A 152 15.10 -3.38 -12.64
N GLY A 153 16.21 -4.11 -12.78
CA GLY A 153 16.92 -4.75 -11.67
C GLY A 153 16.26 -6.03 -11.13
N MET A 154 15.47 -6.74 -11.93
CA MET A 154 14.86 -8.01 -11.50
C MET A 154 15.88 -9.06 -11.07
N GLU A 155 17.10 -9.02 -11.61
CA GLU A 155 18.23 -9.85 -11.20
C GLU A 155 18.63 -9.62 -9.73
N VAL A 156 18.51 -8.38 -9.22
CA VAL A 156 18.74 -8.06 -7.80
C VAL A 156 17.63 -8.66 -6.95
N VAL A 157 16.38 -8.55 -7.37
CA VAL A 157 15.23 -9.14 -6.67
C VAL A 157 15.36 -10.66 -6.58
N ARG A 158 15.74 -11.33 -7.69
CA ARG A 158 16.03 -12.78 -7.69
C ARG A 158 17.23 -13.14 -6.82
N LYS A 159 18.29 -12.31 -6.81
CA LYS A 159 19.47 -12.49 -5.94
C LYS A 159 19.05 -12.44 -4.46
N ILE A 160 18.19 -11.51 -4.07
CA ILE A 160 17.62 -11.46 -2.73
C ILE A 160 16.81 -12.73 -2.45
N GLY A 161 15.98 -13.17 -3.39
CA GLY A 161 15.17 -14.38 -3.26
C GLY A 161 15.94 -15.67 -3.04
N ARG A 162 17.19 -15.72 -3.50
CA ARG A 162 18.12 -16.86 -3.33
C ARG A 162 18.99 -16.75 -2.08
N SER A 163 18.73 -15.81 -1.19
CA SER A 163 19.44 -15.70 0.09
C SER A 163 19.20 -16.94 0.94
N TYR A 164 20.25 -17.47 1.57
CA TYR A 164 20.09 -18.52 2.58
C TYR A 164 19.26 -18.00 3.75
N THR A 165 18.27 -18.77 4.17
CA THR A 165 17.33 -18.42 5.24
C THR A 165 17.40 -19.42 6.40
N ASP A 166 16.91 -19.00 7.56
CA ASP A 166 16.64 -19.88 8.69
C ASP A 166 15.27 -20.60 8.52
N MET A 167 14.88 -21.39 9.53
CA MET A 167 13.62 -22.14 9.54
C MET A 167 12.36 -21.26 9.54
N ASN A 168 12.51 -19.94 9.75
CA ASN A 168 11.43 -18.96 9.71
C ASN A 168 11.45 -18.12 8.44
N ASP A 169 12.10 -18.58 7.37
CA ASP A 169 12.28 -17.89 6.10
C ASP A 169 13.07 -16.56 6.21
N ARG A 170 13.80 -16.34 7.32
CA ARG A 170 14.55 -15.10 7.53
C ARG A 170 15.96 -15.22 6.95
N PRO A 171 16.42 -14.28 6.12
CA PRO A 171 17.78 -14.28 5.59
C PRO A 171 18.83 -14.33 6.69
N LEU A 172 19.78 -15.30 6.61
CA LEU A 172 20.90 -15.43 7.56
C LEU A 172 21.83 -14.21 7.52
N LYS A 173 21.99 -13.57 6.35
CA LYS A 173 22.65 -12.28 6.19
C LYS A 173 21.58 -11.24 5.93
N LYS A 174 21.55 -10.17 6.74
CA LYS A 174 20.54 -9.09 6.60
C LYS A 174 20.59 -8.50 5.19
N VAL A 175 19.45 -8.51 4.53
CA VAL A 175 19.19 -7.77 3.29
C VAL A 175 18.48 -6.49 3.68
N VAL A 176 19.12 -5.34 3.47
CA VAL A 176 18.68 -4.05 4.00
C VAL A 176 18.24 -3.14 2.86
N ILE A 177 17.10 -2.50 3.02
CA ILE A 177 16.68 -1.35 2.20
C ILE A 177 17.43 -0.14 2.75
N GLU A 178 18.42 0.35 2.02
CA GLU A 178 19.17 1.54 2.40
C GLU A 178 18.33 2.79 2.17
N LYS A 179 17.59 2.83 1.04
CA LYS A 179 16.71 3.93 0.69
C LYS A 179 15.67 3.51 -0.36
N ILE A 180 14.50 4.15 -0.31
CA ILE A 180 13.52 4.16 -1.41
C ILE A 180 13.35 5.61 -1.86
N THR A 181 13.65 5.91 -3.13
CA THR A 181 13.43 7.24 -3.72
C THR A 181 12.24 7.18 -4.68
N ILE A 182 11.35 8.15 -4.61
CA ILE A 182 10.19 8.25 -5.51
C ILE A 182 10.49 9.25 -6.62
N GLU A 183 10.54 8.77 -7.84
CA GLU A 183 10.68 9.59 -9.05
C GLU A 183 9.30 9.79 -9.68
N LYS A 184 8.94 11.05 -9.93
CA LYS A 184 7.73 11.44 -10.68
C LYS A 184 8.15 11.70 -12.13
N ARG A 185 7.48 11.06 -13.06
CA ARG A 185 7.69 11.29 -14.51
C ARG A 185 6.45 11.92 -15.12
#